data_800cbf27caa2d73772d2f0a8982702d3
#
_entry.id   800cbf27caa2d73772d2f0a8982702d3
#
_cell.length_a   1.000
_cell.length_b   1.000
_cell.length_c   1.000
_cell.angle_alpha   90.00
_cell.angle_beta   90.00
_cell.angle_gamma   90.00
#
_symmetry.space_group_name_H-M   'P 1'
#
loop_
_entity.id
_entity.type
_entity.pdbx_description
1 polymer ?
#
loop_
_entity_poly.entity_id
_entity_poly.type
_entity_poly.pdbx_seq_one_letter_code
_entity_poly.pdbx_strand_id
1 'polypeptide(L)'
;MKGKDPRDAHFITSRICGDNHATCVTYAQNMAFGVRPPALAEWIVNLGEAAEYMFDHNIFQDNLVGVDFCEQMVKETNPSVWEKAKKTASPNADKHGYRTIADIMTALNPFTGDFYRETLHVSRYTREMFCLMEGRHVHPSTLYPGGVGTVPTIQLFTDYLVRLMRYCEFMKKVVPLHDDLFDFFYEALPGYEKVGQRRVLLGCWGSFNDPNHCDYTYKNMNAWGNKMFVTPGVVVDDKLVTTDLVDINLNSRILLGSSYYDDWDGGETFVKNDRSATRSMRNIRGTRRPFRDLRSATSRTNIRG
;
A
#
# COMPACT_ATOMS: atom_id res chain seq x y z
N MET A 1 -3.66 11.94 22.92
CA MET A 1 -2.42 11.36 23.49
C MET A 1 -1.83 12.19 24.65
N LYS A 2 -2.65 12.97 25.33
CA LYS A 2 -2.21 13.77 26.50
C LYS A 2 -1.68 12.85 27.60
N GLY A 3 -0.44 13.04 28.03
CA GLY A 3 0.20 12.24 29.08
C GLY A 3 0.90 10.94 28.63
N LYS A 4 1.03 10.69 27.33
CA LYS A 4 1.84 9.60 26.79
C LYS A 4 3.18 10.12 26.30
N ASP A 5 4.21 9.30 26.40
CA ASP A 5 5.51 9.64 25.84
C ASP A 5 5.37 9.71 24.29
N PRO A 6 5.79 10.81 23.65
CA PRO A 6 5.76 10.91 22.19
C PRO A 6 6.50 9.77 21.49
N ARG A 7 7.51 9.18 22.13
CA ARG A 7 8.26 8.04 21.61
C ARG A 7 7.43 6.76 21.46
N ASP A 8 6.34 6.65 22.24
CA ASP A 8 5.42 5.50 22.17
C ASP A 8 4.30 5.69 21.14
N ALA A 9 4.29 6.82 20.43
CA ALA A 9 3.20 7.14 19.50
C ALA A 9 3.02 6.08 18.41
N HIS A 10 4.09 5.47 17.93
CA HIS A 10 4.04 4.44 16.90
C HIS A 10 3.29 3.16 17.34
N PHE A 11 3.28 2.83 18.63
CA PHE A 11 2.51 1.68 19.13
C PHE A 11 1.00 1.90 19.16
N ILE A 12 0.54 3.13 18.94
CA ILE A 12 -0.86 3.51 19.13
C ILE A 12 -1.54 3.79 17.78
N THR A 13 -0.77 4.02 16.72
CA THR A 13 -1.25 4.63 15.48
C THR A 13 -2.00 3.69 14.56
N SER A 14 -1.68 2.42 14.51
CA SER A 14 -2.37 1.45 13.66
C SER A 14 -2.29 0.03 14.19
N ARG A 15 -3.27 -0.80 13.83
CA ARG A 15 -3.32 -2.23 14.18
C ARG A 15 -3.14 -3.16 13.00
N ILE A 16 -3.27 -2.67 11.76
CA ILE A 16 -3.15 -3.47 10.53
C ILE A 16 -1.85 -3.13 9.82
N CYS A 17 -1.69 -1.90 9.33
CA CYS A 17 -0.48 -1.40 8.66
C CYS A 17 0.48 -0.74 9.68
N GLY A 18 0.73 -1.41 10.80
CA GLY A 18 1.46 -0.83 11.94
C GLY A 18 2.90 -0.46 11.65
N ASP A 19 3.50 -1.14 10.70
CA ASP A 19 4.89 -0.94 10.32
C ASP A 19 5.06 0.38 9.56
N ASN A 20 4.34 0.59 8.47
CA ASN A 20 4.35 1.85 7.71
C ASN A 20 3.90 3.05 8.55
N HIS A 21 2.87 2.88 9.37
CA HIS A 21 2.41 3.95 10.25
C HIS A 21 3.44 4.29 11.33
N ALA A 22 4.16 3.31 11.87
CA ALA A 22 5.22 3.53 12.84
C ALA A 22 6.39 4.31 12.22
N THR A 23 6.79 3.95 10.99
CA THR A 23 7.83 4.67 10.25
C THR A 23 7.42 6.11 9.97
N CYS A 24 6.20 6.34 9.47
CA CYS A 24 5.68 7.71 9.26
C CYS A 24 5.66 8.54 10.54
N VAL A 25 5.25 7.95 11.67
CA VAL A 25 5.26 8.63 12.97
C VAL A 25 6.68 8.94 13.41
N THR A 26 7.61 8.03 13.21
CA THR A 26 9.03 8.24 13.56
C THR A 26 9.65 9.34 12.70
N TYR A 27 9.34 9.40 11.41
CA TYR A 27 9.77 10.49 10.54
C TYR A 27 9.21 11.84 11.01
N ALA A 28 7.93 11.89 11.35
CA ALA A 28 7.33 13.10 11.91
C ALA A 28 7.97 13.51 13.24
N GLN A 29 8.35 12.56 14.08
CA GLN A 29 9.07 12.81 15.33
C GLN A 29 10.51 13.30 15.09
N ASN A 30 11.22 12.74 14.10
CA ASN A 30 12.54 13.24 13.70
C ASN A 30 12.45 14.71 13.29
N MET A 31 11.44 15.07 12.50
CA MET A 31 11.20 16.47 12.13
C MET A 31 10.86 17.35 13.34
N ALA A 32 9.98 16.88 14.22
CA ALA A 32 9.55 17.63 15.41
C ALA A 32 10.67 17.87 16.43
N PHE A 33 11.54 16.88 16.59
CA PHE A 33 12.68 16.97 17.52
C PHE A 33 13.93 17.58 16.90
N GLY A 34 13.94 17.79 15.57
CA GLY A 34 15.10 18.28 14.85
C GLY A 34 16.27 17.30 14.87
N VAL A 35 15.99 16.01 14.87
CA VAL A 35 17.03 14.97 14.88
C VAL A 35 17.14 14.31 13.50
N ARG A 36 18.38 13.97 13.15
CA ARG A 36 18.69 13.26 11.91
C ARG A 36 19.29 11.89 12.25
N PRO A 37 18.68 10.79 11.80
CA PRO A 37 19.25 9.46 11.96
C PRO A 37 20.62 9.33 11.26
N PRO A 38 21.53 8.47 11.75
CA PRO A 38 22.71 8.08 11.00
C PRO A 38 22.32 7.41 9.66
N ALA A 39 23.13 7.59 8.63
CA ALA A 39 22.86 7.06 7.30
C ALA A 39 22.57 5.54 7.31
N LEU A 40 23.31 4.78 8.08
CA LEU A 40 23.10 3.33 8.18
C LEU A 40 21.74 2.97 8.82
N ALA A 41 21.29 3.76 9.79
CA ALA A 41 19.96 3.58 10.37
C ALA A 41 18.85 3.83 9.34
N GLU A 42 18.99 4.87 8.51
CA GLU A 42 18.05 5.15 7.43
C GLU A 42 18.00 4.01 6.38
N TRP A 43 19.16 3.41 6.05
CA TRP A 43 19.19 2.24 5.18
C TRP A 43 18.47 1.03 5.80
N ILE A 44 18.61 0.81 7.10
CA ILE A 44 17.91 -0.28 7.81
C ILE A 44 16.38 -0.05 7.76
N VAL A 45 15.94 1.19 8.01
CA VAL A 45 14.51 1.55 7.91
C VAL A 45 14.00 1.35 6.48
N ASN A 46 14.72 1.81 5.48
CA ASN A 46 14.34 1.60 4.08
C ASN A 46 14.23 0.12 3.70
N LEU A 47 15.11 -0.74 4.22
CA LEU A 47 15.01 -2.19 4.00
C LEU A 47 13.82 -2.81 4.75
N GLY A 48 13.48 -2.32 5.93
CA GLY A 48 12.27 -2.70 6.65
C GLY A 48 11.02 -2.34 5.85
N GLU A 49 10.90 -1.07 5.45
CA GLU A 49 9.80 -0.59 4.60
C GLU A 49 9.68 -1.38 3.28
N ALA A 50 10.80 -1.69 2.62
CA ALA A 50 10.78 -2.49 1.40
C ALA A 50 10.23 -3.91 1.65
N ALA A 51 10.54 -4.52 2.79
CA ALA A 51 9.98 -5.82 3.17
C ALA A 51 8.47 -5.74 3.42
N GLU A 52 7.99 -4.65 4.03
CA GLU A 52 6.57 -4.40 4.24
C GLU A 52 5.82 -4.18 2.94
N TYR A 53 6.36 -3.40 2.00
CA TYR A 53 5.78 -3.26 0.66
C TYR A 53 5.62 -4.62 -0.04
N MET A 54 6.64 -5.47 0.02
CA MET A 54 6.56 -6.81 -0.57
C MET A 54 5.53 -7.68 0.14
N PHE A 55 5.40 -7.57 1.46
CA PHE A 55 4.38 -8.27 2.23
C PHE A 55 2.97 -7.82 1.83
N ASP A 56 2.72 -6.52 1.82
CA ASP A 56 1.42 -5.95 1.51
C ASP A 56 0.98 -6.30 0.09
N HIS A 57 1.85 -6.16 -0.90
CA HIS A 57 1.54 -6.49 -2.28
C HIS A 57 1.18 -7.96 -2.44
N ASN A 58 1.95 -8.85 -1.82
CA ASN A 58 1.71 -10.29 -1.89
C ASN A 58 0.35 -10.68 -1.28
N ILE A 59 0.06 -10.18 -0.07
CA ILE A 59 -1.21 -10.48 0.61
C ILE A 59 -2.39 -9.81 -0.11
N PHE A 60 -2.24 -8.54 -0.50
CA PHE A 60 -3.31 -7.82 -1.16
C PHE A 60 -3.66 -8.45 -2.51
N GLN A 61 -2.67 -8.67 -3.36
CA GLN A 61 -2.88 -9.19 -4.71
C GLN A 61 -3.42 -10.62 -4.70
N ASP A 62 -2.82 -11.48 -3.91
CA ASP A 62 -3.07 -12.93 -4.03
C ASP A 62 -4.12 -13.44 -3.05
N ASN A 63 -4.17 -12.90 -1.84
CA ASN A 63 -5.04 -13.42 -0.79
C ASN A 63 -6.30 -12.58 -0.54
N LEU A 64 -6.33 -11.31 -0.95
CA LEU A 64 -7.49 -10.44 -0.84
C LEU A 64 -8.17 -10.25 -2.21
N VAL A 65 -7.48 -9.66 -3.18
CA VAL A 65 -8.05 -9.44 -4.52
C VAL A 65 -8.17 -10.76 -5.30
N GLY A 66 -7.18 -11.65 -5.21
CA GLY A 66 -7.17 -12.92 -5.93
C GLY A 66 -8.39 -13.79 -5.67
N VAL A 67 -8.98 -13.71 -4.48
CA VAL A 67 -10.20 -14.49 -4.16
C VAL A 67 -11.43 -14.04 -4.95
N ASP A 68 -11.48 -12.81 -5.43
CA ASP A 68 -12.57 -12.33 -6.30
C ASP A 68 -12.55 -13.02 -7.66
N PHE A 69 -11.39 -13.54 -8.08
CA PHE A 69 -11.16 -14.23 -9.33
C PHE A 69 -11.06 -15.75 -9.16
N CYS A 70 -11.32 -16.28 -7.97
CA CYS A 70 -11.25 -17.71 -7.71
C CYS A 70 -12.43 -18.48 -8.35
N GLU A 71 -12.23 -19.78 -8.52
CA GLU A 71 -13.25 -20.69 -9.07
C GLU A 71 -14.62 -20.52 -8.40
N GLN A 72 -14.67 -20.46 -7.06
CA GLN A 72 -15.92 -20.37 -6.31
C GLN A 72 -16.69 -19.11 -6.67
N MET A 73 -16.04 -17.96 -6.65
CA MET A 73 -16.64 -16.67 -6.97
C MET A 73 -17.05 -16.56 -8.43
N VAL A 74 -16.21 -17.01 -9.35
CA VAL A 74 -16.50 -16.93 -10.79
C VAL A 74 -17.65 -17.87 -11.17
N LYS A 75 -17.75 -19.06 -10.59
CA LYS A 75 -18.89 -19.98 -10.81
C LYS A 75 -20.21 -19.38 -10.32
N GLU A 76 -20.20 -18.69 -9.20
CA GLU A 76 -21.38 -18.08 -8.62
C GLU A 76 -21.83 -16.82 -9.39
N THR A 77 -20.90 -15.94 -9.72
CA THR A 77 -21.22 -14.63 -10.31
C THR A 77 -21.28 -14.63 -11.83
N ASN A 78 -20.43 -15.42 -12.49
CA ASN A 78 -20.28 -15.46 -13.96
C ASN A 78 -20.05 -16.89 -14.48
N PRO A 79 -21.06 -17.80 -14.42
CA PRO A 79 -20.89 -19.21 -14.84
C PRO A 79 -20.39 -19.38 -16.27
N SER A 80 -20.79 -18.49 -17.18
CA SER A 80 -20.34 -18.53 -18.59
C SER A 80 -18.84 -18.25 -18.74
N VAL A 81 -18.29 -17.36 -17.92
CA VAL A 81 -16.84 -17.06 -17.87
C VAL A 81 -16.09 -18.29 -17.36
N TRP A 82 -16.61 -18.98 -16.35
CA TRP A 82 -16.02 -20.22 -15.87
C TRP A 82 -15.96 -21.30 -16.97
N GLU A 83 -17.07 -21.49 -17.72
CA GLU A 83 -17.10 -22.46 -18.83
C GLU A 83 -16.11 -22.11 -19.94
N LYS A 84 -15.88 -20.81 -20.20
CA LYS A 84 -14.84 -20.34 -21.12
C LYS A 84 -13.44 -20.62 -20.56
N ALA A 85 -13.19 -20.34 -19.28
CA ALA A 85 -11.91 -20.53 -18.60
C ALA A 85 -11.42 -21.99 -18.67
N LYS A 86 -12.32 -22.96 -18.51
CA LYS A 86 -11.99 -24.38 -18.62
C LYS A 86 -11.45 -24.79 -20.00
N LYS A 87 -11.79 -24.05 -21.03
CA LYS A 87 -11.42 -24.32 -22.43
C LYS A 87 -10.25 -23.44 -22.91
N THR A 88 -9.87 -22.43 -22.14
CA THR A 88 -8.81 -21.50 -22.49
C THR A 88 -7.50 -21.98 -21.88
N ALA A 89 -6.54 -22.28 -22.74
CA ALA A 89 -5.19 -22.62 -22.31
C ALA A 89 -4.49 -21.38 -21.73
N SER A 90 -3.66 -21.60 -20.73
CA SER A 90 -2.84 -20.55 -20.11
C SER A 90 -1.57 -20.34 -20.94
N PRO A 91 -1.34 -19.14 -21.51
CA PRO A 91 -0.17 -18.88 -22.37
C PRO A 91 1.17 -19.08 -21.67
N ASN A 92 1.26 -18.75 -20.39
CA ASN A 92 2.48 -18.87 -19.59
C ASN A 92 2.50 -20.10 -18.66
N ALA A 93 1.82 -21.18 -19.05
CA ALA A 93 1.74 -22.41 -18.26
C ALA A 93 3.11 -23.03 -17.92
N ASP A 94 4.11 -22.83 -18.76
CA ASP A 94 5.50 -23.27 -18.54
C ASP A 94 6.18 -22.54 -17.38
N LYS A 95 5.75 -21.32 -17.05
CA LYS A 95 6.33 -20.50 -15.99
C LYS A 95 5.67 -20.73 -14.62
N HIS A 96 4.35 -20.89 -14.59
CA HIS A 96 3.60 -21.00 -13.31
C HIS A 96 2.98 -22.40 -13.07
N GLY A 97 2.93 -23.29 -14.08
CA GLY A 97 2.51 -24.68 -13.94
C GLY A 97 1.02 -24.95 -14.11
N TYR A 98 0.17 -23.94 -14.31
CA TYR A 98 -1.27 -24.10 -14.52
C TYR A 98 -1.61 -24.13 -16.00
N ARG A 99 -2.27 -25.21 -16.48
CA ARG A 99 -2.48 -25.46 -17.93
C ARG A 99 -3.60 -24.63 -18.52
N THR A 100 -4.65 -24.37 -17.74
CA THR A 100 -5.82 -23.60 -18.17
C THR A 100 -6.05 -22.44 -17.22
N ILE A 101 -6.81 -21.44 -17.68
CA ILE A 101 -7.22 -20.32 -16.82
C ILE A 101 -8.07 -20.83 -15.64
N ALA A 102 -8.88 -21.85 -15.84
CA ALA A 102 -9.65 -22.48 -14.76
C ALA A 102 -8.74 -23.10 -13.69
N ASP A 103 -7.57 -23.65 -14.06
CA ASP A 103 -6.61 -24.17 -13.06
C ASP A 103 -6.06 -23.04 -12.20
N ILE A 104 -5.79 -21.84 -12.77
CA ILE A 104 -5.38 -20.66 -12.01
C ILE A 104 -6.50 -20.24 -11.04
N MET A 105 -7.74 -20.15 -11.53
CA MET A 105 -8.89 -19.79 -10.68
C MET A 105 -9.10 -20.78 -9.53
N THR A 106 -8.91 -22.08 -9.79
CA THR A 106 -8.99 -23.13 -8.75
C THR A 106 -7.87 -23.00 -7.72
N ALA A 107 -6.65 -22.67 -8.18
CA ALA A 107 -5.49 -22.46 -7.33
C ALA A 107 -5.63 -21.22 -6.41
N LEU A 108 -6.51 -20.27 -6.76
CA LEU A 108 -6.83 -19.09 -5.96
C LEU A 108 -7.96 -19.34 -4.93
N ASN A 109 -8.60 -20.50 -4.92
CA ASN A 109 -9.68 -20.77 -3.94
C ASN A 109 -9.18 -20.55 -2.49
N PRO A 110 -9.90 -19.78 -1.66
CA PRO A 110 -9.51 -19.51 -0.28
C PRO A 110 -9.22 -20.79 0.50
N PHE A 111 -8.10 -20.85 1.19
CA PHE A 111 -7.63 -21.94 2.06
C PHE A 111 -7.39 -23.29 1.37
N THR A 112 -8.06 -23.58 0.26
CA THR A 112 -7.99 -24.87 -0.44
C THR A 112 -7.08 -24.83 -1.67
N GLY A 113 -6.99 -23.67 -2.35
CA GLY A 113 -6.12 -23.48 -3.51
C GLY A 113 -4.64 -23.56 -3.13
N ASP A 114 -3.87 -24.22 -3.98
CA ASP A 114 -2.44 -24.41 -3.73
C ASP A 114 -1.65 -23.10 -3.86
N PHE A 115 -1.98 -22.26 -4.84
CA PHE A 115 -1.35 -20.94 -4.99
C PHE A 115 -1.73 -20.01 -3.83
N TYR A 116 -3.00 -19.99 -3.41
CA TYR A 116 -3.44 -19.23 -2.22
C TYR A 116 -2.63 -19.60 -0.97
N ARG A 117 -2.37 -20.89 -0.75
CA ARG A 117 -1.57 -21.37 0.38
C ARG A 117 -0.08 -21.07 0.21
N GLU A 118 0.43 -21.15 -1.01
CA GLU A 118 1.82 -20.82 -1.32
C GLU A 118 2.10 -19.34 -1.01
N THR A 119 1.20 -18.43 -1.40
CA THR A 119 1.35 -16.99 -1.12
C THR A 119 1.36 -16.68 0.37
N LEU A 120 0.50 -17.32 1.17
CA LEU A 120 0.54 -17.22 2.63
C LEU A 120 1.88 -17.71 3.21
N HIS A 121 2.43 -18.78 2.62
CA HIS A 121 3.74 -19.29 3.05
C HIS A 121 4.88 -18.33 2.69
N VAL A 122 4.86 -17.78 1.47
CA VAL A 122 5.87 -16.83 0.99
C VAL A 122 5.82 -15.51 1.75
N SER A 123 4.64 -15.05 2.14
CA SER A 123 4.47 -13.85 2.97
C SER A 123 5.25 -13.92 4.29
N ARG A 124 5.59 -15.11 4.78
CA ARG A 124 6.46 -15.29 5.94
C ARG A 124 7.87 -14.78 5.67
N TYR A 125 8.42 -14.97 4.48
CA TYR A 125 9.77 -14.50 4.17
C TYR A 125 9.87 -12.97 4.24
N THR A 126 8.87 -12.27 3.74
CA THR A 126 8.84 -10.80 3.79
C THR A 126 8.71 -10.29 5.24
N ARG A 127 7.86 -10.92 6.05
CA ARG A 127 7.76 -10.60 7.49
C ARG A 127 9.03 -10.91 8.26
N GLU A 128 9.72 -12.02 7.93
CA GLU A 128 11.02 -12.33 8.52
C GLU A 128 12.08 -11.27 8.13
N MET A 129 12.05 -10.77 6.88
CA MET A 129 12.93 -9.69 6.43
C MET A 129 12.67 -8.42 7.23
N PHE A 130 11.41 -8.07 7.45
CA PHE A 130 11.03 -6.94 8.29
C PHE A 130 11.54 -7.12 9.73
N CYS A 131 11.34 -8.29 10.33
CA CYS A 131 11.82 -8.59 11.68
C CYS A 131 13.33 -8.50 11.82
N LEU A 132 14.09 -8.87 10.79
CA LEU A 132 15.55 -8.71 10.78
C LEU A 132 15.95 -7.24 10.87
N MET A 133 15.24 -6.36 10.18
CA MET A 133 15.54 -4.92 10.16
C MET A 133 14.98 -4.17 11.36
N GLU A 134 13.75 -4.47 11.77
CA GLU A 134 13.01 -3.66 12.73
C GLU A 134 12.50 -4.42 13.97
N GLY A 135 12.98 -5.67 14.14
CA GLY A 135 12.83 -6.46 15.36
C GLY A 135 11.52 -7.23 15.49
N ARG A 136 10.39 -6.70 15.03
CA ARG A 136 9.07 -7.33 15.14
C ARG A 136 8.12 -6.86 14.04
N HIS A 137 7.32 -7.75 13.49
CA HIS A 137 6.15 -7.53 12.67
C HIS A 137 4.90 -7.95 13.49
N VAL A 138 3.83 -7.17 13.64
CA VAL A 138 3.54 -5.78 13.27
C VAL A 138 4.03 -4.87 14.41
N HIS A 139 4.21 -3.59 14.16
CA HIS A 139 4.77 -2.60 15.08
C HIS A 139 6.25 -2.86 15.41
N PRO A 140 7.18 -2.20 14.71
CA PRO A 140 8.61 -2.36 14.92
C PRO A 140 9.01 -2.12 16.38
N SER A 141 9.95 -2.90 16.89
CA SER A 141 10.41 -2.80 18.26
C SER A 141 11.77 -2.11 18.40
N THR A 142 12.47 -1.89 17.29
CA THR A 142 13.79 -1.28 17.27
C THR A 142 13.85 0.08 16.59
N LEU A 143 12.71 0.60 16.14
CA LEU A 143 12.59 1.89 15.49
C LEU A 143 12.35 2.99 16.52
N TYR A 144 13.16 4.05 16.50
CA TYR A 144 13.11 5.17 17.44
C TYR A 144 13.36 6.49 16.73
N PRO A 145 12.86 7.62 17.26
CA PRO A 145 13.30 8.93 16.80
C PRO A 145 14.81 9.07 16.91
N GLY A 146 15.45 9.36 15.78
CA GLY A 146 16.91 9.49 15.69
C GLY A 146 17.65 8.21 15.28
N GLY A 147 16.95 7.09 15.04
CA GLY A 147 17.59 5.89 14.50
C GLY A 147 16.89 4.57 14.78
N VAL A 148 17.66 3.51 14.75
CA VAL A 148 17.21 2.13 15.02
C VAL A 148 18.10 1.45 16.06
N GLY A 149 17.50 0.56 16.86
CA GLY A 149 18.24 -0.26 17.82
C GLY A 149 18.83 -1.55 17.23
N THR A 150 18.59 -1.82 15.96
CA THR A 150 19.12 -2.99 15.29
C THR A 150 20.61 -2.86 15.06
N VAL A 151 21.36 -3.89 15.49
CA VAL A 151 22.81 -3.95 15.31
C VAL A 151 23.12 -4.51 13.91
N PRO A 152 23.67 -3.71 12.99
CA PRO A 152 23.98 -4.15 11.64
C PRO A 152 25.19 -5.12 11.65
N THR A 153 24.99 -6.30 11.07
CA THR A 153 26.06 -7.30 10.88
C THR A 153 25.99 -7.84 9.46
N ILE A 154 27.09 -8.35 8.94
CA ILE A 154 27.12 -9.01 7.62
C ILE A 154 26.12 -10.18 7.60
N GLN A 155 26.01 -10.95 8.68
CA GLN A 155 25.08 -12.05 8.79
C GLN A 155 23.63 -11.57 8.66
N LEU A 156 23.24 -10.47 9.32
CA LEU A 156 21.92 -9.90 9.26
C LEU A 156 21.51 -9.57 7.81
N PHE A 157 22.39 -8.89 7.08
CA PHE A 157 22.13 -8.55 5.67
C PHE A 157 22.15 -9.76 4.74
N THR A 158 22.98 -10.77 5.03
CA THR A 158 22.98 -12.02 4.29
C THR A 158 21.66 -12.78 4.49
N ASP A 159 21.17 -12.84 5.73
CA ASP A 159 19.89 -13.47 6.06
C ASP A 159 18.69 -12.75 5.40
N TYR A 160 18.75 -11.44 5.31
CA TYR A 160 17.78 -10.65 4.55
C TYR A 160 17.83 -10.98 3.05
N LEU A 161 19.03 -10.95 2.46
CA LEU A 161 19.25 -11.21 1.04
C LEU A 161 18.77 -12.60 0.61
N VAL A 162 19.03 -13.63 1.41
CA VAL A 162 18.56 -15.01 1.11
C VAL A 162 17.04 -15.06 1.01
N ARG A 163 16.32 -14.36 1.88
CA ARG A 163 14.86 -14.28 1.86
C ARG A 163 14.34 -13.48 0.68
N LEU A 164 15.00 -12.37 0.38
CA LEU A 164 14.70 -11.55 -0.79
C LEU A 164 14.84 -12.37 -2.09
N MET A 165 15.92 -13.14 -2.23
CA MET A 165 16.12 -13.99 -3.41
C MET A 165 15.00 -15.04 -3.55
N ARG A 166 14.54 -15.64 -2.46
CA ARG A 166 13.40 -16.57 -2.47
C ARG A 166 12.11 -15.89 -2.90
N TYR A 167 11.87 -14.68 -2.40
CA TYR A 167 10.72 -13.89 -2.83
C TYR A 167 10.81 -13.52 -4.31
N CYS A 168 11.95 -13.08 -4.80
CA CYS A 168 12.15 -12.77 -6.22
C CYS A 168 11.94 -14.00 -7.12
N GLU A 169 12.34 -15.19 -6.67
CA GLU A 169 12.08 -16.42 -7.42
C GLU A 169 10.59 -16.74 -7.50
N PHE A 170 9.86 -16.56 -6.40
CA PHE A 170 8.41 -16.69 -6.38
C PHE A 170 7.72 -15.70 -7.33
N MET A 171 8.17 -14.44 -7.41
CA MET A 171 7.60 -13.42 -8.29
C MET A 171 7.71 -13.79 -9.79
N LYS A 172 8.67 -14.60 -10.19
CA LYS A 172 8.75 -15.14 -11.57
C LYS A 172 7.57 -16.02 -11.95
N LYS A 173 6.92 -16.62 -10.95
CA LYS A 173 5.68 -17.38 -11.10
C LYS A 173 4.44 -16.47 -11.03
N VAL A 174 4.43 -15.51 -10.10
CA VAL A 174 3.29 -14.65 -9.81
C VAL A 174 2.92 -13.76 -11.00
N VAL A 175 3.90 -13.06 -11.57
CA VAL A 175 3.66 -12.09 -12.65
C VAL A 175 2.98 -12.75 -13.87
N PRO A 176 3.55 -13.81 -14.49
CA PRO A 176 2.91 -14.42 -15.66
C PRO A 176 1.57 -15.09 -15.33
N LEU A 177 1.35 -15.53 -14.09
CA LEU A 177 0.06 -16.06 -13.65
C LEU A 177 -1.04 -14.98 -13.69
N HIS A 178 -0.74 -13.79 -13.16
CA HIS A 178 -1.68 -12.69 -13.18
C HIS A 178 -1.88 -12.12 -14.58
N ASP A 179 -0.84 -12.06 -15.41
CA ASP A 179 -0.97 -11.67 -16.81
C ASP A 179 -1.97 -12.56 -17.53
N ASP A 180 -1.81 -13.89 -17.43
CA ASP A 180 -2.73 -14.86 -18.04
C ASP A 180 -4.17 -14.71 -17.51
N LEU A 181 -4.33 -14.49 -16.21
CA LEU A 181 -5.64 -14.35 -15.57
C LEU A 181 -6.35 -13.07 -16.01
N PHE A 182 -5.68 -11.93 -15.95
CA PHE A 182 -6.30 -10.63 -16.26
C PHE A 182 -6.52 -10.44 -17.76
N ASP A 183 -5.61 -10.88 -18.62
CA ASP A 183 -5.80 -10.86 -20.07
C ASP A 183 -7.03 -11.66 -20.46
N PHE A 184 -7.22 -12.84 -19.85
CA PHE A 184 -8.43 -13.63 -20.04
C PHE A 184 -9.70 -12.87 -19.64
N PHE A 185 -9.71 -12.18 -18.51
CA PHE A 185 -10.88 -11.42 -18.07
C PHE A 185 -11.18 -10.24 -18.99
N TYR A 186 -10.18 -9.54 -19.51
CA TYR A 186 -10.36 -8.47 -20.48
C TYR A 186 -10.97 -8.96 -21.77
N GLU A 187 -10.59 -10.15 -22.24
CA GLU A 187 -11.20 -10.77 -23.41
C GLU A 187 -12.60 -11.36 -23.14
N ALA A 188 -12.82 -11.93 -21.96
CA ALA A 188 -14.08 -12.58 -21.61
C ALA A 188 -15.20 -11.58 -21.29
N LEU A 189 -14.85 -10.40 -20.76
CA LEU A 189 -15.77 -9.36 -20.31
C LEU A 189 -15.42 -8.00 -20.95
N PRO A 190 -15.88 -7.73 -22.19
CA PRO A 190 -15.59 -6.49 -22.89
C PRO A 190 -15.97 -5.26 -22.05
N GLY A 191 -15.04 -4.32 -21.91
CA GLY A 191 -15.20 -3.11 -21.08
C GLY A 191 -14.74 -3.28 -19.63
N TYR A 192 -14.34 -4.49 -19.21
CA TYR A 192 -13.85 -4.74 -17.86
C TYR A 192 -12.57 -3.95 -17.54
N GLU A 193 -11.73 -3.71 -18.55
CA GLU A 193 -10.54 -2.89 -18.45
C GLU A 193 -10.82 -1.43 -18.07
N LYS A 194 -12.06 -0.97 -18.21
CA LYS A 194 -12.50 0.40 -17.85
C LYS A 194 -13.13 0.50 -16.46
N VAL A 195 -13.34 -0.65 -15.79
CA VAL A 195 -13.91 -0.65 -14.45
C VAL A 195 -12.98 0.08 -13.49
N GLY A 196 -13.51 1.05 -12.78
CA GLY A 196 -12.72 1.87 -11.86
C GLY A 196 -11.89 2.99 -12.49
N GLN A 197 -11.89 3.15 -13.80
CA GLN A 197 -11.16 4.22 -14.49
C GLN A 197 -11.52 5.60 -13.95
N ARG A 198 -10.51 6.43 -13.65
CA ARG A 198 -10.63 7.78 -13.13
C ARG A 198 -9.60 8.70 -13.80
N ARG A 199 -9.88 10.02 -13.77
CA ARG A 199 -8.95 11.03 -14.30
C ARG A 199 -7.75 11.23 -13.40
N VAL A 200 -7.92 11.19 -12.09
CA VAL A 200 -6.83 11.24 -11.11
C VAL A 200 -6.38 9.81 -10.88
N LEU A 201 -5.17 9.51 -11.29
CA LEU A 201 -4.64 8.15 -11.31
C LEU A 201 -3.77 7.86 -10.10
N LEU A 202 -2.95 8.82 -9.68
CA LEU A 202 -1.95 8.61 -8.66
C LEU A 202 -1.71 9.88 -7.84
N GLY A 203 -1.66 9.70 -6.51
CA GLY A 203 -1.05 10.63 -5.59
C GLY A 203 -0.05 9.88 -4.72
N CYS A 204 1.19 10.32 -4.72
CA CYS A 204 2.29 9.72 -3.96
C CYS A 204 3.01 10.79 -3.15
N TRP A 205 3.27 10.51 -1.87
CA TRP A 205 4.05 11.38 -0.98
C TRP A 205 5.54 11.04 -0.96
N GLY A 206 5.96 10.13 -1.84
CA GLY A 206 7.30 9.60 -1.88
C GLY A 206 7.54 8.49 -0.87
N SER A 207 8.65 7.78 -1.02
CA SER A 207 9.04 6.69 -0.13
C SER A 207 10.55 6.44 -0.20
N PHE A 208 11.09 5.81 0.83
CA PHE A 208 12.51 5.48 0.95
C PHE A 208 13.42 6.71 0.88
N ASN A 209 13.65 7.31 2.04
CA ASN A 209 14.52 8.46 2.16
C ASN A 209 15.95 8.17 1.69
N ASP A 210 16.52 9.08 0.91
CA ASP A 210 17.96 9.05 0.65
C ASP A 210 18.73 9.59 1.87
N PRO A 211 19.53 8.76 2.57
CA PRO A 211 20.22 9.18 3.77
C PRO A 211 21.27 10.26 3.54
N ASN A 212 21.69 10.50 2.30
CA ASN A 212 22.61 11.57 1.96
C ASN A 212 21.92 12.93 1.82
N HIS A 213 20.62 12.95 1.55
CA HIS A 213 19.87 14.16 1.23
C HIS A 213 18.80 14.49 2.26
N CYS A 214 18.19 13.51 2.92
CA CYS A 214 17.15 13.74 3.90
C CYS A 214 17.73 14.37 5.18
N ASP A 215 17.31 15.60 5.49
CA ASP A 215 17.71 16.34 6.68
C ASP A 215 16.59 16.47 7.72
N TYR A 216 15.42 15.93 7.42
CA TYR A 216 14.22 15.99 8.25
C TYR A 216 13.74 17.41 8.60
N THR A 217 14.17 18.43 7.87
CA THR A 217 13.69 19.79 8.10
C THR A 217 12.48 20.10 7.20
N TYR A 218 11.42 20.63 7.79
CA TYR A 218 10.23 21.03 7.03
C TYR A 218 10.55 22.09 5.97
N LYS A 219 11.44 23.04 6.33
CA LYS A 219 11.87 24.11 5.43
C LYS A 219 12.48 23.58 4.11
N ASN A 220 13.18 22.45 4.18
CA ASN A 220 13.87 21.84 3.03
C ASN A 220 13.10 20.63 2.47
N MET A 221 11.85 20.42 2.89
CA MET A 221 11.10 19.19 2.58
C MET A 221 11.01 18.90 1.08
N ASN A 222 10.86 19.91 0.25
CA ASN A 222 10.86 19.70 -1.21
C ASN A 222 12.25 19.30 -1.75
N ALA A 223 13.31 19.84 -1.17
CA ALA A 223 14.68 19.54 -1.63
C ALA A 223 15.04 18.08 -1.36
N TRP A 224 14.82 17.59 -0.12
CA TRP A 224 15.11 16.20 0.21
C TRP A 224 14.00 15.24 -0.25
N GLY A 225 12.73 15.66 -0.28
CA GLY A 225 11.61 14.85 -0.77
C GLY A 225 11.78 14.45 -2.25
N ASN A 226 12.25 15.38 -3.09
CA ASN A 226 12.54 15.08 -4.50
C ASN A 226 13.80 14.20 -4.71
N LYS A 227 14.50 13.84 -3.64
CA LYS A 227 15.65 12.92 -3.65
C LYS A 227 15.31 11.56 -3.04
N MET A 228 14.07 11.33 -2.57
CA MET A 228 13.62 10.01 -2.20
C MET A 228 13.76 9.03 -3.37
N PHE A 229 13.98 7.75 -3.07
CA PHE A 229 14.10 6.73 -4.12
C PHE A 229 12.78 6.54 -4.89
N VAL A 230 11.64 6.73 -4.23
CA VAL A 230 10.34 6.92 -4.89
C VAL A 230 9.97 8.39 -4.75
N THR A 231 10.06 9.14 -5.83
CA THR A 231 9.79 10.58 -5.85
C THR A 231 8.31 10.86 -5.61
N PRO A 232 7.95 11.86 -4.77
CA PRO A 232 6.57 12.29 -4.63
C PRO A 232 6.00 12.83 -5.94
N GLY A 233 4.67 12.73 -6.11
CA GLY A 233 4.04 13.27 -7.30
C GLY A 233 2.53 13.07 -7.34
N VAL A 234 1.87 13.89 -8.15
CA VAL A 234 0.45 13.75 -8.48
C VAL A 234 0.30 13.66 -10.00
N VAL A 235 -0.38 12.62 -10.45
CA VAL A 235 -0.68 12.38 -11.86
C VAL A 235 -2.17 12.59 -12.10
N VAL A 236 -2.51 13.42 -13.10
CA VAL A 236 -3.88 13.70 -13.53
C VAL A 236 -3.94 13.60 -15.05
N ASP A 237 -4.87 12.83 -15.58
CA ASP A 237 -5.03 12.60 -17.02
C ASP A 237 -3.67 12.20 -17.69
N ASP A 238 -2.97 11.24 -17.07
CA ASP A 238 -1.65 10.71 -17.49
C ASP A 238 -0.51 11.74 -17.49
N LYS A 239 -0.68 12.88 -16.85
CA LYS A 239 0.34 13.92 -16.77
C LYS A 239 0.77 14.14 -15.33
N LEU A 240 2.07 14.19 -15.11
CA LEU A 240 2.65 14.62 -13.84
C LEU A 240 2.35 16.11 -13.63
N VAL A 241 1.56 16.41 -12.58
CA VAL A 241 1.12 17.78 -12.29
C VAL A 241 2.07 18.48 -11.35
N THR A 242 2.54 17.79 -10.31
CA THR A 242 3.48 18.34 -9.33
C THR A 242 4.31 17.24 -8.67
N THR A 243 5.51 17.57 -8.27
CA THR A 243 6.36 16.78 -7.38
C THR A 243 6.64 17.53 -6.07
N ASP A 244 6.01 18.67 -5.87
CA ASP A 244 6.16 19.48 -4.67
C ASP A 244 5.45 18.85 -3.49
N LEU A 245 6.23 18.28 -2.57
CA LEU A 245 5.70 17.56 -1.41
C LEU A 245 4.93 18.49 -0.45
N VAL A 246 5.31 19.78 -0.38
CA VAL A 246 4.57 20.77 0.42
C VAL A 246 3.22 21.05 -0.22
N ASP A 247 3.18 21.27 -1.52
CA ASP A 247 1.93 21.47 -2.26
C ASP A 247 1.01 20.26 -2.17
N ILE A 248 1.54 19.05 -2.30
CA ILE A 248 0.78 17.81 -2.16
C ILE A 248 0.14 17.75 -0.77
N ASN A 249 0.91 18.02 0.30
CA ASN A 249 0.39 18.00 1.67
C ASN A 249 -0.65 19.09 1.93
N LEU A 250 -0.40 20.31 1.49
CA LEU A 250 -1.28 21.46 1.76
C LEU A 250 -2.58 21.42 0.94
N ASN A 251 -2.55 20.84 -0.25
CA ASN A 251 -3.70 20.79 -1.15
C ASN A 251 -4.47 19.47 -1.09
N SER A 252 -3.96 18.46 -0.41
CA SER A 252 -4.70 17.22 -0.18
C SER A 252 -5.83 17.46 0.80
N ARG A 253 -7.08 17.18 0.34
CA ARG A 253 -8.27 17.25 1.17
C ARG A 253 -8.73 15.85 1.55
N ILE A 254 -8.81 15.59 2.84
CA ILE A 254 -9.31 14.35 3.38
C ILE A 254 -10.77 14.55 3.77
N LEU A 255 -11.69 13.92 3.02
CA LEU A 255 -13.14 14.02 3.22
C LEU A 255 -13.71 12.79 3.93
N LEU A 256 -12.96 12.25 4.89
CA LEU A 256 -13.33 11.01 5.59
C LEU A 256 -14.71 11.08 6.23
N GLY A 257 -15.07 12.20 6.84
CA GLY A 257 -16.34 12.36 7.51
C GLY A 257 -17.52 12.26 6.54
N SER A 258 -17.47 12.94 5.39
CA SER A 258 -18.53 12.89 4.39
C SER A 258 -18.63 11.54 3.67
N SER A 259 -17.66 10.67 3.87
CA SER A 259 -17.63 9.33 3.29
C SER A 259 -18.50 8.32 4.01
N TYR A 260 -18.79 8.54 5.29
CA TYR A 260 -19.41 7.57 6.17
C TYR A 260 -20.85 7.88 6.57
N TYR A 261 -21.34 9.09 6.30
CA TYR A 261 -22.66 9.55 6.74
C TYR A 261 -23.42 10.19 5.58
N ASP A 262 -24.71 9.86 5.45
CA ASP A 262 -25.55 10.36 4.36
C ASP A 262 -25.88 11.86 4.48
N ASP A 263 -26.00 12.34 5.71
CA ASP A 263 -26.48 13.66 6.12
C ASP A 263 -25.38 14.52 6.75
N TRP A 264 -24.12 14.10 6.66
CA TRP A 264 -22.99 14.86 7.19
C TRP A 264 -22.48 15.88 6.18
N ASP A 265 -22.47 17.14 6.59
CA ASP A 265 -21.84 18.22 5.82
C ASP A 265 -20.33 18.26 6.16
N GLY A 266 -19.48 18.22 5.14
CA GLY A 266 -18.02 18.29 5.28
C GLY A 266 -17.47 19.52 6.00
N GLY A 267 -18.32 20.51 6.32
CA GLY A 267 -18.01 21.66 7.18
C GLY A 267 -18.11 21.37 8.67
N GLU A 268 -18.77 20.28 9.06
CA GLU A 268 -18.91 19.92 10.48
C GLU A 268 -17.71 19.13 10.98
N THR A 269 -17.13 19.51 12.10
CA THR A 269 -16.03 18.79 12.71
C THR A 269 -16.52 17.66 13.61
N PHE A 270 -15.97 16.47 13.41
CA PHE A 270 -16.21 15.24 14.18
C PHE A 270 -15.94 15.39 15.70
N VAL A 271 -15.32 16.45 16.11
CA VAL A 271 -14.79 16.64 17.48
C VAL A 271 -15.81 17.15 18.46
N LYS A 272 -17.01 17.48 18.02
CA LYS A 272 -18.09 17.68 18.97
C LYS A 272 -18.48 16.30 19.51
N ASN A 273 -18.19 16.10 20.80
CA ASN A 273 -18.61 14.93 21.61
C ASN A 273 -20.16 14.79 21.61
N ASP A 274 -20.75 14.70 20.46
CA ASP A 274 -22.17 14.53 20.33
C ASP A 274 -22.49 13.04 20.22
N ARG A 275 -23.15 12.53 21.25
CA ARG A 275 -23.70 11.17 21.26
C ARG A 275 -24.70 10.93 20.12
N SER A 276 -25.12 11.95 19.40
CA SER A 276 -25.93 11.86 18.18
C SER A 276 -25.11 11.26 17.02
N ALA A 277 -23.80 11.44 16.98
CA ALA A 277 -22.92 10.80 15.99
C ALA A 277 -23.02 9.27 16.02
N THR A 278 -23.31 8.69 17.16
CA THR A 278 -23.55 7.24 17.30
C THR A 278 -24.86 6.78 16.63
N ARG A 279 -25.81 7.67 16.40
CA ARG A 279 -27.07 7.36 15.71
C ARG A 279 -26.88 7.34 14.20
N SER A 280 -26.02 8.18 13.63
CA SER A 280 -25.77 8.24 12.20
C SER A 280 -24.89 7.09 11.69
N MET A 281 -24.14 6.42 12.56
CA MET A 281 -23.37 5.20 12.20
C MET A 281 -24.24 4.05 11.66
N ARG A 282 -25.57 4.13 11.76
CA ARG A 282 -26.48 3.13 11.19
C ARG A 282 -26.68 3.28 9.68
N ASN A 283 -26.27 4.40 9.09
CA ASN A 283 -26.46 4.69 7.68
C ASN A 283 -25.13 4.86 6.94
N ILE A 284 -24.19 3.93 7.15
CA ILE A 284 -22.94 3.94 6.38
C ILE A 284 -23.27 3.61 4.93
N ARG A 285 -23.23 4.61 4.09
CA ARG A 285 -23.31 4.46 2.63
C ARG A 285 -21.99 4.91 2.03
N GLY A 286 -21.44 4.07 1.16
CA GLY A 286 -20.21 4.39 0.44
C GLY A 286 -20.32 5.70 -0.33
N THR A 287 -19.19 6.36 -0.46
CA THR A 287 -19.04 7.70 -1.03
C THR A 287 -19.64 7.87 -2.41
N ARG A 288 -20.73 8.62 -2.53
CA ARG A 288 -21.21 9.12 -3.83
C ARG A 288 -20.67 10.53 -4.20
N ARG A 289 -19.97 11.24 -3.31
CA ARG A 289 -19.60 12.65 -3.49
C ARG A 289 -18.10 13.03 -3.51
N PRO A 290 -17.09 12.20 -3.21
CA PRO A 290 -15.72 12.70 -3.08
C PRO A 290 -15.11 13.25 -4.37
N PHE A 291 -15.61 12.84 -5.54
CA PHE A 291 -15.04 13.24 -6.83
C PHE A 291 -15.49 14.60 -7.37
N ARG A 292 -16.63 15.14 -6.93
CA ARG A 292 -17.04 16.50 -7.35
C ARG A 292 -16.15 17.57 -6.74
N ASP A 293 -15.69 17.36 -5.51
CA ASP A 293 -14.89 18.36 -4.79
C ASP A 293 -13.41 18.33 -5.18
N LEU A 294 -12.87 17.18 -5.61
CA LEU A 294 -11.54 17.11 -6.22
C LEU A 294 -11.46 17.91 -7.52
N ARG A 295 -12.55 17.98 -8.31
CA ARG A 295 -12.61 18.84 -9.49
C ARG A 295 -12.50 20.32 -9.14
N SER A 296 -13.05 20.75 -8.00
CA SER A 296 -12.97 22.14 -7.56
C SER A 296 -11.60 22.50 -6.97
N ALA A 297 -10.86 21.52 -6.43
CA ALA A 297 -9.51 21.73 -5.94
C ALA A 297 -8.49 21.86 -7.07
N THR A 298 -8.59 21.03 -8.11
CA THR A 298 -7.73 21.13 -9.30
C THR A 298 -7.99 22.36 -10.16
N SER A 299 -9.20 22.95 -10.11
CA SER A 299 -9.50 24.18 -10.84
C SER A 299 -9.03 25.47 -10.16
N ARG A 300 -8.57 25.38 -8.90
CA ARG A 300 -8.07 26.54 -8.13
C ARG A 300 -6.55 26.60 -7.97
N THR A 301 -5.82 25.62 -8.48
CA THR A 301 -4.38 25.76 -8.66
C THR A 301 -4.13 26.63 -9.88
N ASN A 302 -4.31 27.96 -9.73
CA ASN A 302 -3.62 28.92 -10.57
C ASN A 302 -2.12 28.73 -10.25
N ILE A 303 -1.48 27.85 -10.96
CA ILE A 303 -0.03 27.86 -11.11
C ILE A 303 0.28 29.11 -11.91
N ARG A 304 0.55 30.20 -11.19
CA ARG A 304 1.22 31.35 -11.81
C ARG A 304 2.65 30.91 -12.06
N GLY A 305 3.01 30.94 -13.36
CA GLY A 305 4.36 30.68 -13.83
C GLY A 305 5.44 31.63 -13.29
#